data_74baf6d3127940294a75c5e5436652f0
#
_entry.id   74baf6d3127940294a75c5e5436652f0
#
_cell.length_a   1.000
_cell.length_b   1.000
_cell.length_c   1.000
_cell.angle_alpha   90.00
_cell.angle_beta   90.00
_cell.angle_gamma   90.00
#
_symmetry.space_group_name_H-M   'P 1'
#
loop_
_entity.id
_entity.type
_entity.pdbx_description
1 polymer ?
#
loop_
_entity_poly.entity_id
_entity_poly.type
_entity_poly.pdbx_seq_one_letter_code
_entity_poly.pdbx_strand_id
1 'polypeptide(L)'
;MILTRTFHPVGFGAFYTEKHIDPVSGQQINIVYDCGTLNKEHYIINAIRSYFIQGEDIDLLIISHFDIDHIKGIPFLRNYCNIKKED
;
A
#
# COMPACT_ATOMS: atom_id res chain seq x y z
N MET A 1 -16.35 -12.63 -5.40
CA MET A 1 -15.38 -11.57 -5.11
C MET A 1 -13.99 -12.02 -5.55
N ILE A 2 -13.26 -11.15 -6.21
CA ILE A 2 -11.90 -11.43 -6.67
C ILE A 2 -10.93 -10.79 -5.67
N LEU A 3 -10.01 -11.59 -5.12
CA LEU A 3 -8.98 -11.13 -4.20
C LEU A 3 -7.61 -11.25 -4.85
N THR A 4 -6.89 -10.13 -4.91
CA THR A 4 -5.50 -10.09 -5.35
C THR A 4 -4.61 -9.70 -4.18
N ARG A 5 -3.62 -10.55 -3.88
CA ARG A 5 -2.62 -10.31 -2.85
C ARG A 5 -1.28 -10.05 -3.51
N THR A 6 -0.61 -9.00 -3.09
CA THR A 6 0.67 -8.63 -3.68
C THR A 6 1.70 -8.30 -2.60
N PHE A 7 2.85 -8.99 -2.66
CA PHE A 7 4.04 -8.65 -1.89
C PHE A 7 4.93 -7.83 -2.81
N HIS A 8 5.07 -6.54 -2.52
CA HIS A 8 5.78 -5.63 -3.41
C HIS A 8 7.30 -5.70 -3.22
N PRO A 9 8.09 -5.57 -4.31
CA PRO A 9 9.54 -5.65 -4.22
C PRO A 9 10.12 -4.32 -3.72
N VAL A 10 10.34 -4.22 -2.43
CA VAL A 10 10.87 -3.01 -1.78
C VAL A 10 12.26 -3.23 -1.16
N GLY A 11 12.90 -4.35 -1.42
CA GLY A 11 14.15 -4.73 -0.77
C GLY A 11 13.90 -5.21 0.66
N PHE A 12 14.73 -4.80 1.61
CA PHE A 12 14.50 -5.10 3.02
C PHE A 12 13.42 -4.19 3.57
N GLY A 13 12.20 -4.71 3.68
CA GLY A 13 11.08 -3.94 4.16
C GLY A 13 9.78 -4.71 3.97
N ALA A 14 8.67 -4.02 4.23
CA ALA A 14 7.35 -4.60 4.12
C ALA A 14 6.43 -3.65 3.38
N PHE A 15 5.86 -4.14 2.30
CA PHE A 15 4.78 -3.49 1.57
C PHE A 15 3.92 -4.58 0.95
N TYR A 16 2.80 -4.87 1.60
CA TYR A 16 1.85 -5.89 1.19
C TYR A 16 0.49 -5.24 0.97
N THR A 17 -0.17 -5.59 -0.11
CA THR A 17 -1.49 -5.07 -0.43
C THR A 17 -2.48 -6.18 -0.72
N GLU A 18 -3.75 -5.89 -0.44
CA GLU A 18 -4.88 -6.70 -0.89
C GLU A 18 -5.85 -5.83 -1.65
N LYS A 19 -6.32 -6.33 -2.77
CA LYS A 19 -7.36 -5.70 -3.57
C LYS A 19 -8.53 -6.67 -3.69
N HIS A 20 -9.68 -6.26 -3.20
CA HIS A 20 -10.92 -7.03 -3.25
C HIS A 20 -11.85 -6.37 -4.26
N ILE A 21 -12.26 -7.09 -5.27
CA ILE A 21 -13.14 -6.57 -6.33
C ILE A 21 -14.41 -7.41 -6.40
N ASP A 22 -15.56 -6.75 -6.33
CA ASP A 22 -16.85 -7.36 -6.64
C ASP A 22 -17.05 -7.30 -8.15
N PRO A 23 -17.05 -8.46 -8.87
CA PRO A 23 -17.15 -8.45 -10.32
C PRO A 23 -18.52 -8.01 -10.82
N VAL A 24 -19.55 -8.06 -9.98
CA VAL A 24 -20.90 -7.64 -10.37
C VAL A 24 -21.07 -6.13 -10.31
N SER A 25 -20.70 -5.53 -9.17
CA SER A 25 -20.85 -4.08 -8.98
C SER A 25 -19.64 -3.27 -9.44
N GLY A 26 -18.48 -3.91 -9.58
CA GLY A 26 -17.22 -3.23 -9.85
C GLY A 26 -16.62 -2.56 -8.61
N GLN A 27 -17.27 -2.70 -7.46
CA GLN A 27 -16.78 -2.10 -6.22
C GLN A 27 -15.44 -2.70 -5.82
N GLN A 28 -14.50 -1.84 -5.38
CA GLN A 28 -13.15 -2.23 -5.05
C GLN A 28 -12.78 -1.75 -3.65
N ILE A 29 -12.09 -2.62 -2.90
CA ILE A 29 -11.57 -2.30 -1.58
C ILE A 29 -10.06 -2.55 -1.60
N ASN A 30 -9.28 -1.54 -1.21
CA ASN A 30 -7.83 -1.62 -1.12
C ASN A 30 -7.39 -1.63 0.34
N ILE A 31 -6.56 -2.60 0.71
CA ILE A 31 -5.96 -2.72 2.03
C ILE A 31 -4.45 -2.73 1.87
N VAL A 32 -3.75 -1.93 2.67
CA VAL A 32 -2.28 -1.89 2.72
C VAL A 32 -1.82 -2.33 4.10
N TYR A 33 -0.90 -3.29 4.14
CA TYR A 33 -0.21 -3.72 5.36
C TYR A 33 1.23 -3.24 5.28
N ASP A 34 1.59 -2.27 6.09
CA ASP A 34 2.92 -1.66 6.14
C ASP A 34 3.33 -1.06 4.80
N CYS A 35 4.19 -0.07 4.83
CA CYS A 35 4.65 0.58 3.62
C CYS A 35 6.03 1.18 3.89
N GLY A 36 7.08 0.35 3.80
CA GLY A 36 8.42 0.80 4.12
C GLY A 36 9.53 -0.06 3.57
N THR A 37 10.75 0.43 3.72
CA THR A 37 11.97 -0.24 3.31
C THR A 37 13.16 0.30 4.12
N LEU A 38 14.15 -0.56 4.37
CA LEU A 38 15.47 -0.14 4.87
C LEU A 38 16.40 0.31 3.73
N ASN A 39 16.02 -0.02 2.49
CA ASN A 39 16.76 0.38 1.31
C ASN A 39 16.49 1.85 0.96
N LYS A 40 17.05 2.31 -0.14
CA LYS A 40 16.82 3.68 -0.60
C LYS A 40 15.34 3.92 -0.86
N GLU A 41 14.89 5.11 -0.57
CA GLU A 41 13.48 5.51 -0.63
C GLU A 41 12.85 5.24 -2.00
N HIS A 42 13.63 5.33 -3.09
CA HIS A 42 13.07 5.13 -4.43
C HIS A 42 12.45 3.74 -4.63
N TYR A 43 12.90 2.71 -3.89
CA TYR A 43 12.30 1.38 -3.99
C TYR A 43 10.83 1.39 -3.59
N ILE A 44 10.52 2.06 -2.48
CA ILE A 44 9.13 2.11 -2.00
C ILE A 44 8.28 3.07 -2.84
N ILE A 45 8.84 4.20 -3.25
CA ILE A 45 8.15 5.17 -4.11
C ILE A 45 7.79 4.53 -5.45
N ASN A 46 8.74 3.82 -6.07
CA ASN A 46 8.49 3.16 -7.35
C ASN A 46 7.42 2.06 -7.21
N ALA A 47 7.44 1.30 -6.12
CA ALA A 47 6.44 0.27 -5.86
C ALA A 47 5.03 0.88 -5.74
N ILE A 48 4.90 1.98 -4.99
CA ILE A 48 3.62 2.67 -4.84
C ILE A 48 3.11 3.19 -6.20
N ARG A 49 3.98 3.87 -6.95
CA ARG A 49 3.60 4.45 -8.25
C ARG A 49 3.27 3.39 -9.29
N SER A 50 3.88 2.22 -9.21
CA SER A 50 3.60 1.11 -10.13
C SER A 50 2.27 0.43 -9.82
N TYR A 51 1.86 0.43 -8.57
CA TYR A 51 0.68 -0.32 -8.12
C TYR A 51 -0.59 0.53 -8.05
N PHE A 52 -0.48 1.75 -7.54
CA PHE A 52 -1.63 2.65 -7.37
C PHE A 52 -1.64 3.76 -8.40
N ILE A 53 -2.84 4.21 -8.73
CA ILE A 53 -3.07 5.43 -9.51
C ILE A 53 -3.12 6.60 -8.51
N GLN A 54 -2.55 7.75 -8.88
CA GLN A 54 -2.58 8.92 -8.01
C GLN A 54 -4.02 9.28 -7.67
N GLY A 55 -4.29 9.47 -6.38
CA GLY A 55 -5.62 9.77 -5.87
C GLY A 55 -6.49 8.55 -5.60
N GLU A 56 -5.97 7.34 -5.86
CA GLU A 56 -6.72 6.11 -5.60
C GLU A 56 -7.01 5.96 -4.11
N ASP A 57 -8.21 5.47 -3.78
CA ASP A 57 -8.61 5.26 -2.38
C ASP A 57 -7.93 4.03 -1.81
N ILE A 58 -7.39 4.18 -0.60
CA ILE A 58 -6.97 3.07 0.25
C ILE A 58 -7.95 3.03 1.41
N ASP A 59 -8.75 1.98 1.48
CA ASP A 59 -9.82 1.87 2.47
C ASP A 59 -9.27 1.65 3.87
N LEU A 60 -8.16 0.91 3.98
CA LEU A 60 -7.53 0.61 5.26
C LEU A 60 -6.03 0.48 5.10
N LEU A 61 -5.28 1.22 5.91
CA LEU A 61 -3.84 1.09 6.08
C LEU A 61 -3.58 0.52 7.48
N ILE A 62 -2.92 -0.62 7.55
CA ILE A 62 -2.54 -1.27 8.80
C ILE A 62 -1.03 -1.17 8.98
N ILE A 63 -0.60 -0.68 10.13
CA ILE A 63 0.81 -0.57 10.48
C ILE A 63 1.09 -1.55 11.61
N SER A 64 1.88 -2.61 11.32
CA SER A 64 2.19 -3.64 12.29
C SER A 64 3.28 -3.20 13.27
N HIS A 65 4.25 -2.42 12.79
CA HIS A 65 5.38 -1.92 13.57
C HIS A 65 5.69 -0.50 13.12
N PHE A 66 6.24 0.32 14.04
CA PHE A 66 6.65 1.69 13.72
C PHE A 66 8.12 1.79 13.32
N ASP A 67 8.76 0.68 12.96
CA ASP A 67 10.13 0.67 12.45
C ASP A 67 10.18 1.20 11.02
N ILE A 68 11.32 1.76 10.62
CA ILE A 68 11.49 2.41 9.31
C ILE A 68 11.17 1.46 8.16
N ASP A 69 11.53 0.18 8.27
CA ASP A 69 11.26 -0.82 7.23
C ASP A 69 9.77 -1.10 7.03
N HIS A 70 8.92 -0.61 7.92
CA HIS A 70 7.46 -0.73 7.81
C HIS A 70 6.74 0.57 7.51
N ILE A 71 7.38 1.74 7.74
CA ILE A 71 6.69 3.03 7.67
C ILE A 71 7.33 4.06 6.74
N LYS A 72 8.52 3.81 6.20
CA LYS A 72 9.27 4.81 5.41
C LYS A 72 8.49 5.36 4.22
N GLY A 73 7.62 4.56 3.62
CA GLY A 73 6.81 4.96 2.47
C GLY A 73 5.50 5.65 2.82
N ILE A 74 5.13 5.69 4.11
CA ILE A 74 3.82 6.22 4.52
C ILE A 74 3.61 7.69 4.10
N PRO A 75 4.59 8.61 4.34
CA PRO A 75 4.39 10.01 3.93
C PRO A 75 4.12 10.15 2.42
N PHE A 76 4.83 9.40 1.58
CA PHE A 76 4.59 9.42 0.15
C PHE A 76 3.21 8.83 -0.19
N LEU A 77 2.85 7.71 0.44
CA LEU A 77 1.56 7.06 0.22
C LEU A 77 0.39 7.99 0.56
N ARG A 78 0.49 8.73 1.68
CA ARG A 78 -0.54 9.69 2.08
C ARG A 78 -0.73 10.83 1.08
N ASN A 79 0.34 11.23 0.41
CA ASN A 79 0.26 12.28 -0.61
C ASN A 79 -0.21 11.75 -1.96
N TYR A 80 0.12 10.52 -2.28
CA TYR A 80 -0.17 9.92 -3.57
C TYR A 80 -1.58 9.34 -3.64
N CYS A 81 -2.04 8.73 -2.56
CA CYS A 81 -3.35 8.08 -2.46
C CYS A 81 -4.20 8.75 -1.39
N ASN A 82 -5.49 8.41 -1.40
CA ASN A 82 -6.44 8.88 -0.38
C ASN A 82 -6.65 7.76 0.64
N ILE A 83 -6.04 7.89 1.83
CA ILE A 83 -6.15 6.89 2.89
C ILE A 83 -7.36 7.25 3.75
N LYS A 84 -8.36 6.34 3.78
CA LYS A 84 -9.61 6.57 4.51
C LYS A 84 -9.50 6.22 5.99
N LYS A 85 -8.76 5.16 6.33
CA LYS A 85 -8.60 4.71 7.71
C LYS A 85 -7.22 4.13 7.93
N GLU A 86 -6.60 4.47 9.07
CA GLU A 86 -5.34 3.89 9.54
C GLU A 86 -5.55 3.18 10.87
N ASP A 87 -4.92 2.02 10.99
CA ASP A 87 -4.90 1.23 12.22
C ASP A 87 -3.48 0.90 12.66
#